data_f84e3d665ccdf66d6dc417f30d62354d
#
_entry.id   f84e3d665ccdf66d6dc417f30d62354d
#
_cell.length_a   1.000
_cell.length_b   1.000
_cell.length_c   1.000
_cell.angle_alpha   90.00
_cell.angle_beta   90.00
_cell.angle_gamma   90.00
#
_symmetry.space_group_name_H-M   'P 1'
#
loop_
_entity.id
_entity.type
_entity.pdbx_description
1 polymer ?
#
loop_
_entity_poly.entity_id
_entity_poly.type
_entity_poly.pdbx_seq_one_letter_code
_entity_poly.pdbx_strand_id
1 'polypeptide(L)'
;VGNARNRQEHNGRVTRPRSGDIAPKGNSALARAGRFADPDTLRILWYSNAPFAPTGYGTQTAQVVQRLIKKHEVAIHAMYGIEGMASIWNGIKLYPRGMSAYSDDVLVAHWMDWANGNRDIPAMLMTLFDVWVLKSPSLDQVANIASWVPIDHAPCPPEVIAWCKRPNVKPIAMSKFGLQMLQNAGVDAMYAPHAFEKVFAPTPKLANSRGEMTGRQLMEVDEDRFVVMMNAANKGQNPSRKSFAENILAFAIFAQDRPDALLYLHTERDGAMGGINLAHLLDACGVKPEQYKIVDPYAYRTGFPQQALAALYTASDVLLACSMGEGFGIPVIEAQACGTRVIVSDYTAQPELVGAGWAVDIQPFWDSHQRSWFCTPQVPSIVDALIQAYEAPRGVCQEAVDFASQYDADAVFESHWKPIMKELSEWCQSSSSPS
;
A
#
# COMPACT_ATOMS: atom_id res chain seq x y z
N VAL A 1 -60.15 12.61 -51.16
CA VAL A 1 -59.95 11.46 -52.01
C VAL A 1 -58.86 10.59 -51.27
N GLY A 2 -59.09 9.70 -50.36
CA GLY A 2 -59.63 8.39 -50.36
C GLY A 2 -58.51 7.37 -50.64
N ASN A 3 -58.03 6.66 -49.59
CA ASN A 3 -58.23 5.22 -49.45
C ASN A 3 -57.55 4.61 -48.19
N ALA A 4 -58.39 3.92 -47.46
CA ALA A 4 -58.04 3.04 -46.37
C ALA A 4 -57.61 1.65 -46.89
N ARG A 5 -56.84 0.93 -46.06
CA ARG A 5 -56.65 -0.52 -45.86
C ARG A 5 -55.18 -0.82 -45.56
N ASN A 6 -54.72 -1.55 -44.56
CA ASN A 6 -55.24 -2.68 -43.84
C ASN A 6 -54.42 -2.82 -42.54
N ARG A 7 -55.04 -2.99 -41.39
CA ARG A 7 -54.38 -3.52 -40.17
C ARG A 7 -54.19 -5.01 -40.36
N GLN A 8 -52.98 -5.50 -40.17
CA GLN A 8 -52.70 -6.88 -39.71
C GLN A 8 -51.95 -6.82 -38.42
N GLU A 9 -52.62 -7.26 -37.35
CA GLU A 9 -52.06 -7.53 -36.05
C GLU A 9 -51.15 -8.75 -36.14
N HIS A 10 -49.85 -8.55 -35.93
CA HIS A 10 -48.95 -9.66 -35.61
C HIS A 10 -48.69 -9.68 -34.11
N ASN A 11 -49.45 -10.49 -33.40
CA ASN A 11 -49.15 -10.97 -32.03
C ASN A 11 -47.86 -11.77 -32.03
N GLY A 12 -46.71 -11.13 -31.91
CA GLY A 12 -45.42 -11.75 -31.59
C GLY A 12 -45.21 -11.72 -30.09
N ARG A 13 -45.52 -12.83 -29.42
CA ARG A 13 -45.10 -13.09 -28.06
C ARG A 13 -43.56 -13.00 -28.00
N VAL A 14 -43.01 -11.91 -27.47
CA VAL A 14 -41.62 -11.82 -27.05
C VAL A 14 -41.49 -12.67 -25.78
N THR A 15 -40.99 -13.88 -25.90
CA THR A 15 -40.53 -14.71 -24.79
C THR A 15 -39.26 -14.09 -24.22
N ARG A 16 -39.37 -13.49 -23.02
CA ARG A 16 -38.17 -13.09 -22.23
C ARG A 16 -37.33 -14.34 -21.98
N PRO A 17 -36.00 -14.30 -22.23
CA PRO A 17 -35.14 -15.39 -21.80
C PRO A 17 -35.14 -15.45 -20.27
N ARG A 18 -35.34 -16.63 -19.70
CA ARG A 18 -35.21 -16.89 -18.27
C ARG A 18 -33.75 -16.61 -17.89
N SER A 19 -33.55 -15.81 -16.84
CA SER A 19 -32.27 -15.54 -16.20
C SER A 19 -31.75 -16.81 -15.50
N GLY A 20 -31.15 -17.75 -16.25
CA GLY A 20 -30.74 -19.03 -15.72
C GLY A 20 -29.47 -19.65 -16.31
N ASP A 21 -28.93 -19.14 -17.41
CA ASP A 21 -27.90 -19.87 -18.14
C ASP A 21 -26.72 -19.01 -18.62
N ILE A 22 -26.13 -18.21 -17.73
CA ILE A 22 -24.77 -17.66 -17.93
C ILE A 22 -23.99 -17.80 -16.62
N ALA A 23 -23.70 -19.04 -16.24
CA ALA A 23 -22.61 -19.35 -15.36
C ALA A 23 -21.52 -20.03 -16.21
N PRO A 24 -20.30 -19.50 -16.26
CA PRO A 24 -19.20 -20.24 -16.84
C PRO A 24 -18.98 -21.49 -15.99
N LYS A 25 -19.18 -22.68 -16.57
CA LYS A 25 -18.75 -23.95 -16.02
C LYS A 25 -17.21 -23.98 -16.02
N GLY A 26 -16.60 -23.29 -15.08
CA GLY A 26 -15.16 -23.34 -14.81
C GLY A 26 -14.90 -24.12 -13.55
N ASN A 27 -14.29 -25.28 -13.67
CA ASN A 27 -13.43 -26.06 -12.76
C ASN A 27 -13.60 -26.00 -11.21
N SER A 28 -14.67 -25.45 -10.67
CA SER A 28 -14.92 -25.43 -9.21
C SER A 28 -15.53 -26.74 -8.66
N ALA A 29 -16.00 -27.64 -9.51
CA ALA A 29 -16.62 -28.91 -9.07
C ALA A 29 -15.59 -30.03 -8.81
N LEU A 30 -14.41 -30.00 -9.43
CA LEU A 30 -13.37 -31.02 -9.23
C LEU A 30 -12.48 -30.75 -7.99
N ALA A 31 -12.51 -29.54 -7.43
CA ALA A 31 -11.79 -29.22 -6.20
C ALA A 31 -12.58 -29.53 -4.91
N ARG A 32 -13.88 -29.84 -5.02
CA ARG A 32 -14.77 -30.07 -3.86
C ARG A 32 -14.89 -31.53 -3.38
N ALA A 33 -14.32 -32.48 -4.10
CA ALA A 33 -14.35 -33.89 -3.68
C ALA A 33 -13.03 -34.23 -2.96
N GLY A 34 -13.02 -34.18 -1.62
CA GLY A 34 -12.06 -34.93 -0.81
C GLY A 34 -10.93 -34.14 -0.10
N ARG A 35 -11.04 -32.85 0.13
CA ARG A 35 -10.28 -32.23 1.24
C ARG A 35 -11.17 -32.23 2.47
N PHE A 36 -10.86 -33.08 3.45
CA PHE A 36 -11.21 -32.77 4.84
C PHE A 36 -10.66 -31.37 5.08
N ALA A 37 -11.52 -30.40 5.36
CA ALA A 37 -11.08 -29.03 5.57
C ALA A 37 -10.06 -29.07 6.70
N ASP A 38 -8.82 -28.59 6.44
CA ASP A 38 -7.85 -28.36 7.47
C ASP A 38 -8.58 -27.50 8.54
N PRO A 39 -8.62 -27.93 9.83
CA PRO A 39 -9.39 -27.25 10.86
C PRO A 39 -9.02 -25.77 10.99
N ASP A 40 -7.80 -25.39 10.60
CA ASP A 40 -7.35 -24.00 10.62
C ASP A 40 -7.75 -23.20 9.37
N THR A 41 -8.53 -23.77 8.44
CA THR A 41 -8.99 -23.02 7.26
C THR A 41 -9.97 -21.94 7.68
N LEU A 42 -9.76 -20.71 7.20
CA LEU A 42 -10.66 -19.58 7.37
C LEU A 42 -11.26 -19.15 6.04
N ARG A 43 -12.44 -18.55 6.12
CA ARG A 43 -13.11 -17.87 5.02
C ARG A 43 -12.94 -16.36 5.21
N ILE A 44 -12.03 -15.72 4.47
CA ILE A 44 -11.56 -14.37 4.69
C ILE A 44 -12.17 -13.43 3.65
N LEU A 45 -12.83 -12.35 4.08
CA LEU A 45 -13.04 -11.17 3.25
C LEU A 45 -11.95 -10.16 3.55
N TRP A 46 -11.06 -9.93 2.60
CA TRP A 46 -9.98 -8.95 2.70
C TRP A 46 -10.47 -7.58 2.23
N TYR A 47 -10.54 -6.62 3.13
CA TYR A 47 -10.97 -5.26 2.84
C TYR A 47 -9.80 -4.31 2.77
N SER A 48 -9.50 -3.81 1.57
CA SER A 48 -8.40 -2.89 1.27
C SER A 48 -8.53 -2.31 -0.14
N ASN A 49 -7.43 -1.85 -0.73
CA ASN A 49 -7.33 -1.52 -2.15
C ASN A 49 -7.26 -2.78 -3.02
N ALA A 50 -7.69 -2.67 -4.28
CA ALA A 50 -7.53 -3.75 -5.25
C ALA A 50 -6.05 -4.15 -5.39
N PRO A 51 -5.74 -5.43 -5.62
CA PRO A 51 -4.36 -5.93 -5.66
C PRO A 51 -3.52 -5.37 -6.83
N PHE A 52 -4.16 -4.81 -7.83
CA PHE A 52 -3.53 -4.14 -8.97
C PHE A 52 -3.53 -2.61 -8.85
N ALA A 53 -4.09 -2.06 -7.77
CA ALA A 53 -4.05 -0.62 -7.53
C ALA A 53 -2.60 -0.18 -7.22
N PRO A 54 -2.08 0.88 -7.87
CA PRO A 54 -0.70 1.35 -7.66
C PRO A 54 -0.58 2.13 -6.34
N THR A 55 -0.79 1.43 -5.23
CA THR A 55 -0.73 1.96 -3.86
C THR A 55 -0.04 0.96 -2.95
N GLY A 56 0.53 1.42 -1.84
CA GLY A 56 1.14 0.54 -0.85
C GLY A 56 0.17 -0.55 -0.35
N TYR A 57 -1.09 -0.19 -0.05
CA TYR A 57 -2.10 -1.16 0.37
C TYR A 57 -2.49 -2.14 -0.75
N GLY A 58 -2.53 -1.70 -2.02
CA GLY A 58 -2.76 -2.59 -3.15
C GLY A 58 -1.63 -3.62 -3.31
N THR A 59 -0.39 -3.16 -3.22
CA THR A 59 0.80 -4.03 -3.27
C THR A 59 0.78 -5.06 -2.14
N GLN A 60 0.51 -4.64 -0.89
CA GLN A 60 0.43 -5.55 0.25
C GLN A 60 -0.76 -6.52 0.14
N THR A 61 -1.91 -6.05 -0.39
CA THR A 61 -3.06 -6.93 -0.71
C THR A 61 -2.64 -8.04 -1.66
N ALA A 62 -1.95 -7.70 -2.77
CA ALA A 62 -1.48 -8.69 -3.73
C ALA A 62 -0.54 -9.72 -3.09
N GLN A 63 0.44 -9.25 -2.30
CA GLN A 63 1.45 -10.10 -1.67
C GLN A 63 0.86 -11.06 -0.65
N VAL A 64 0.06 -10.56 0.28
CA VAL A 64 -0.47 -11.37 1.39
C VAL A 64 -1.57 -12.31 0.91
N VAL A 65 -2.52 -11.81 0.12
CA VAL A 65 -3.66 -12.62 -0.33
C VAL A 65 -3.22 -13.80 -1.21
N GLN A 66 -2.26 -13.62 -2.11
CA GLN A 66 -1.73 -14.74 -2.92
C GLN A 66 -1.08 -15.85 -2.09
N ARG A 67 -0.58 -15.52 -0.91
CA ARG A 67 -0.02 -16.50 0.03
C ARG A 67 -1.11 -17.14 0.89
N LEU A 68 -2.12 -16.37 1.31
CA LEU A 68 -3.24 -16.87 2.12
C LEU A 68 -4.11 -17.89 1.37
N ILE A 69 -4.36 -17.71 0.06
CA ILE A 69 -5.19 -18.65 -0.74
C ILE A 69 -4.63 -20.08 -0.82
N LYS A 70 -3.37 -20.28 -0.45
CA LYS A 70 -2.79 -21.63 -0.38
C LYS A 70 -3.43 -22.50 0.71
N LYS A 71 -4.02 -21.89 1.73
CA LYS A 71 -4.65 -22.57 2.87
C LYS A 71 -6.07 -22.08 3.18
N HIS A 72 -6.40 -20.83 2.87
CA HIS A 72 -7.67 -20.19 3.24
C HIS A 72 -8.52 -19.88 2.00
N GLU A 73 -9.84 -19.75 2.18
CA GLU A 73 -10.72 -19.20 1.15
C GLU A 73 -10.72 -17.68 1.28
N VAL A 74 -10.34 -16.96 0.22
CA VAL A 74 -10.20 -15.51 0.26
C VAL A 74 -11.00 -14.85 -0.85
N ALA A 75 -11.74 -13.79 -0.50
CA ALA A 75 -12.26 -12.80 -1.43
C ALA A 75 -11.75 -11.42 -1.02
N ILE A 76 -11.75 -10.48 -1.95
CA ILE A 76 -11.30 -9.11 -1.71
C ILE A 76 -12.48 -8.16 -1.89
N HIS A 77 -12.74 -7.30 -0.90
CA HIS A 77 -13.56 -6.10 -1.05
C HIS A 77 -12.63 -4.92 -1.34
N ALA A 78 -12.63 -4.46 -2.59
CA ALA A 78 -11.75 -3.40 -3.04
C ALA A 78 -12.43 -2.03 -2.93
N MET A 79 -12.10 -1.24 -1.90
CA MET A 79 -12.61 0.12 -1.76
C MET A 79 -12.03 1.11 -2.79
N TYR A 80 -10.92 0.75 -3.45
CA TYR A 80 -10.26 1.53 -4.49
C TYR A 80 -9.67 0.60 -5.56
N GLY A 81 -9.80 1.01 -6.82
CA GLY A 81 -9.21 0.31 -7.97
C GLY A 81 -10.19 -0.51 -8.80
N ILE A 82 -11.41 -0.76 -8.34
CA ILE A 82 -12.48 -1.40 -9.12
C ILE A 82 -13.84 -0.82 -8.77
N GLU A 83 -14.62 -0.52 -9.81
CA GLU A 83 -15.99 0.02 -9.72
C GLU A 83 -16.94 -0.83 -10.57
N GLY A 84 -18.22 -0.71 -10.27
CA GLY A 84 -19.34 -1.16 -11.11
C GLY A 84 -19.75 -2.61 -10.96
N MET A 85 -18.85 -3.59 -10.98
CA MET A 85 -19.22 -5.00 -10.90
C MET A 85 -18.18 -5.87 -10.21
N ALA A 86 -18.61 -6.99 -9.66
CA ALA A 86 -17.70 -8.01 -9.15
C ALA A 86 -16.85 -8.60 -10.30
N SER A 87 -15.60 -8.90 -10.00
CA SER A 87 -14.60 -9.41 -10.94
C SER A 87 -13.84 -10.60 -10.34
N ILE A 88 -12.88 -11.11 -11.09
CA ILE A 88 -11.98 -12.19 -10.64
C ILE A 88 -10.55 -11.77 -10.95
N TRP A 89 -9.68 -11.85 -9.96
CA TRP A 89 -8.24 -11.63 -10.09
C TRP A 89 -7.49 -12.89 -9.62
N ASN A 90 -6.74 -13.52 -10.50
CA ASN A 90 -6.00 -14.75 -10.20
C ASN A 90 -6.87 -15.85 -9.50
N GLY A 91 -8.14 -15.98 -9.91
CA GLY A 91 -9.09 -16.90 -9.30
C GLY A 91 -9.76 -16.42 -8.00
N ILE A 92 -9.42 -15.24 -7.51
CA ILE A 92 -9.95 -14.63 -6.29
C ILE A 92 -11.11 -13.71 -6.65
N LYS A 93 -12.25 -13.85 -5.95
CA LYS A 93 -13.41 -12.96 -6.14
C LYS A 93 -13.07 -11.56 -5.63
N LEU A 94 -13.31 -10.57 -6.49
CA LEU A 94 -13.22 -9.14 -6.16
C LEU A 94 -14.63 -8.56 -6.09
N TYR A 95 -14.94 -7.95 -4.96
CA TYR A 95 -16.11 -7.09 -4.82
C TYR A 95 -15.73 -5.64 -5.12
N PRO A 96 -16.56 -4.91 -5.87
CA PRO A 96 -16.30 -3.51 -6.20
C PRO A 96 -16.53 -2.60 -4.99
N ARG A 97 -16.06 -1.36 -5.10
CA ARG A 97 -16.38 -0.32 -4.13
C ARG A 97 -17.86 0.03 -4.14
N GLY A 98 -18.35 0.55 -3.00
CA GLY A 98 -19.63 1.21 -2.87
C GLY A 98 -19.62 2.68 -3.29
N MET A 99 -20.65 3.41 -2.89
CA MET A 99 -20.80 4.83 -3.17
C MET A 99 -20.19 5.71 -2.08
N SER A 100 -20.06 5.24 -0.85
CA SER A 100 -19.38 5.97 0.22
C SER A 100 -17.87 6.03 -0.03
N ALA A 101 -17.21 7.02 0.56
CA ALA A 101 -15.78 7.27 0.36
C ALA A 101 -14.91 6.06 0.72
N TYR A 102 -15.32 5.27 1.72
CA TYR A 102 -14.62 4.10 2.21
C TYR A 102 -15.41 2.80 2.03
N SER A 103 -16.45 2.80 1.16
CA SER A 103 -17.26 1.62 0.83
C SER A 103 -17.95 0.93 2.00
N ASP A 104 -18.13 1.59 3.12
CA ASP A 104 -18.79 1.06 4.31
C ASP A 104 -20.32 0.86 4.12
N ASP A 105 -20.89 1.50 3.10
CA ASP A 105 -22.28 1.34 2.65
C ASP A 105 -22.60 -0.06 2.13
N VAL A 106 -21.63 -0.78 1.59
CA VAL A 106 -21.79 -2.13 1.00
C VAL A 106 -20.92 -3.21 1.66
N LEU A 107 -19.98 -2.82 2.52
CA LEU A 107 -18.99 -3.74 3.10
C LEU A 107 -19.65 -4.92 3.82
N VAL A 108 -20.66 -4.66 4.68
CA VAL A 108 -21.33 -5.72 5.44
C VAL A 108 -22.19 -6.61 4.53
N ALA A 109 -22.79 -6.07 3.48
CA ALA A 109 -23.50 -6.89 2.48
C ALA A 109 -22.55 -7.84 1.75
N HIS A 110 -21.38 -7.35 1.34
CA HIS A 110 -20.33 -8.20 0.72
C HIS A 110 -19.78 -9.23 1.71
N TRP A 111 -19.63 -8.84 2.99
CA TRP A 111 -19.25 -9.74 4.06
C TRP A 111 -20.28 -10.87 4.21
N MET A 112 -21.58 -10.55 4.28
CA MET A 112 -22.64 -11.55 4.41
C MET A 112 -22.71 -12.47 3.20
N ASP A 113 -22.59 -11.94 1.97
CA ASP A 113 -22.54 -12.75 0.75
C ASP A 113 -21.35 -13.70 0.78
N TRP A 114 -20.17 -13.25 1.18
CA TRP A 114 -19.00 -14.09 1.27
C TRP A 114 -19.11 -15.11 2.41
N ALA A 115 -19.41 -14.70 3.63
CA ALA A 115 -19.47 -15.56 4.81
C ALA A 115 -20.53 -16.67 4.68
N ASN A 116 -21.70 -16.36 4.10
CA ASN A 116 -22.78 -17.34 3.92
C ASN A 116 -22.53 -18.33 2.77
N GLY A 117 -21.56 -18.10 1.91
CA GLY A 117 -21.26 -18.98 0.78
C GLY A 117 -20.73 -20.37 1.20
N ASN A 118 -20.16 -20.50 2.39
CA ASN A 118 -19.77 -21.77 3.01
C ASN A 118 -19.76 -21.59 4.54
N ARG A 119 -20.78 -22.07 5.21
CA ARG A 119 -20.95 -21.92 6.68
C ARG A 119 -20.18 -22.95 7.50
N ASP A 120 -19.61 -23.95 6.86
CA ASP A 120 -18.80 -24.97 7.55
C ASP A 120 -17.39 -24.47 7.89
N ILE A 121 -16.98 -23.34 7.29
CA ILE A 121 -15.68 -22.72 7.52
C ILE A 121 -15.89 -21.40 8.27
N PRO A 122 -15.19 -21.19 9.42
CA PRO A 122 -15.29 -19.93 10.16
C PRO A 122 -14.90 -18.73 9.29
N ALA A 123 -15.69 -17.66 9.37
CA ALA A 123 -15.52 -16.48 8.55
C ALA A 123 -14.92 -15.31 9.34
N MET A 124 -14.04 -14.54 8.68
CA MET A 124 -13.35 -13.39 9.25
C MET A 124 -13.26 -12.25 8.24
N LEU A 125 -13.54 -11.01 8.68
CA LEU A 125 -13.19 -9.80 7.97
C LEU A 125 -11.75 -9.40 8.32
N MET A 126 -10.89 -9.24 7.33
CA MET A 126 -9.53 -8.72 7.53
C MET A 126 -9.42 -7.35 6.86
N THR A 127 -8.98 -6.32 7.61
CA THR A 127 -8.83 -4.97 7.08
C THR A 127 -7.36 -4.59 7.00
N LEU A 128 -6.93 -4.04 5.87
CA LEU A 128 -5.67 -3.29 5.74
C LEU A 128 -6.05 -1.86 5.40
N PHE A 129 -6.20 -1.04 6.44
CA PHE A 129 -6.77 0.29 6.29
C PHE A 129 -6.53 1.19 7.49
N ASP A 130 -6.73 2.50 7.30
CA ASP A 130 -6.81 3.51 8.36
C ASP A 130 -8.13 3.35 9.13
N VAL A 131 -8.11 2.62 10.23
CA VAL A 131 -9.33 2.17 10.94
C VAL A 131 -10.18 3.29 11.54
N TRP A 132 -9.63 4.49 11.72
CA TRP A 132 -10.36 5.66 12.21
C TRP A 132 -11.48 6.16 11.28
N VAL A 133 -11.47 5.73 10.00
CA VAL A 133 -12.53 6.03 9.04
C VAL A 133 -13.69 5.03 9.08
N LEU A 134 -13.52 3.89 9.75
CA LEU A 134 -14.50 2.80 9.83
C LEU A 134 -15.54 3.10 10.92
N LYS A 135 -16.53 3.93 10.58
CA LYS A 135 -17.53 4.45 11.55
C LYS A 135 -18.92 3.81 11.42
N SER A 136 -19.15 2.93 10.43
CA SER A 136 -20.45 2.31 10.22
C SER A 136 -20.83 1.40 11.40
N PRO A 137 -21.99 1.62 12.06
CA PRO A 137 -22.46 0.75 13.13
C PRO A 137 -22.73 -0.68 12.66
N SER A 138 -22.95 -0.89 11.37
CA SER A 138 -23.18 -2.23 10.81
C SER A 138 -21.98 -3.17 10.97
N LEU A 139 -20.78 -2.63 11.18
CA LEU A 139 -19.58 -3.43 11.50
C LEU A 139 -19.65 -4.16 12.83
N ASP A 140 -20.57 -3.77 13.75
CA ASP A 140 -20.86 -4.52 14.97
C ASP A 140 -21.50 -5.88 14.69
N GLN A 141 -22.07 -6.08 13.50
CA GLN A 141 -22.64 -7.34 13.07
C GLN A 141 -21.58 -8.35 12.59
N VAL A 142 -20.34 -7.93 12.39
CA VAL A 142 -19.23 -8.80 11.99
C VAL A 142 -18.58 -9.37 13.25
N ALA A 143 -18.69 -10.67 13.44
CA ALA A 143 -18.25 -11.33 14.67
C ALA A 143 -16.72 -11.26 14.88
N ASN A 144 -15.96 -11.41 13.82
CA ASN A 144 -14.50 -11.50 13.86
C ASN A 144 -13.88 -10.53 12.84
N ILE A 145 -13.13 -9.55 13.32
CA ILE A 145 -12.41 -8.56 12.50
C ILE A 145 -10.93 -8.59 12.89
N ALA A 146 -10.04 -8.95 11.97
CA ALA A 146 -8.61 -8.75 12.14
C ALA A 146 -8.21 -7.46 11.40
N SER A 147 -7.60 -6.50 12.10
CA SER A 147 -7.25 -5.20 11.52
C SER A 147 -5.74 -5.01 11.48
N TRP A 148 -5.17 -4.94 10.28
CA TRP A 148 -3.77 -4.59 10.05
C TRP A 148 -3.65 -3.08 9.97
N VAL A 149 -3.18 -2.47 11.07
CA VAL A 149 -3.41 -1.06 11.40
C VAL A 149 -2.14 -0.25 11.23
N PRO A 150 -2.16 0.84 10.43
CA PRO A 150 -1.10 1.84 10.42
C PRO A 150 -1.17 2.73 11.67
N ILE A 151 -0.03 2.96 12.31
CA ILE A 151 0.15 3.95 13.36
C ILE A 151 1.25 4.90 12.93
N ASP A 152 0.89 6.10 12.55
CA ASP A 152 1.77 7.12 11.98
C ASP A 152 1.86 8.40 12.83
N HIS A 153 1.34 8.34 14.07
CA HIS A 153 1.35 9.41 15.07
C HIS A 153 1.85 8.91 16.44
N ALA A 154 2.32 9.81 17.27
CA ALA A 154 2.65 9.56 18.67
C ALA A 154 1.96 10.59 19.60
N PRO A 155 1.19 10.14 20.64
CA PRO A 155 0.77 8.75 20.90
C PRO A 155 -0.21 8.21 19.86
N CYS A 156 -0.60 6.94 19.99
CA CYS A 156 -1.62 6.35 19.11
C CYS A 156 -2.91 7.19 19.14
N PRO A 157 -3.52 7.55 17.99
CA PRO A 157 -4.73 8.35 17.94
C PRO A 157 -5.91 7.70 18.69
N PRO A 158 -6.74 8.49 19.39
CA PRO A 158 -7.83 7.96 20.21
C PRO A 158 -8.85 7.11 19.43
N GLU A 159 -9.19 7.47 18.21
CA GLU A 159 -10.11 6.70 17.36
C GLU A 159 -9.54 5.34 16.97
N VAL A 160 -8.23 5.27 16.74
CA VAL A 160 -7.54 3.99 16.47
C VAL A 160 -7.55 3.10 17.70
N ILE A 161 -7.28 3.67 18.88
CA ILE A 161 -7.37 2.96 20.17
C ILE A 161 -8.79 2.43 20.40
N ALA A 162 -9.80 3.27 20.19
CA ALA A 162 -11.20 2.90 20.36
C ALA A 162 -11.60 1.75 19.43
N TRP A 163 -11.16 1.77 18.18
CA TRP A 163 -11.37 0.67 17.24
C TRP A 163 -10.71 -0.62 17.71
N CYS A 164 -9.42 -0.55 18.06
CA CYS A 164 -8.64 -1.72 18.45
C CYS A 164 -9.10 -2.36 19.77
N LYS A 165 -9.80 -1.61 20.65
CA LYS A 165 -10.37 -2.13 21.90
C LYS A 165 -11.74 -2.77 21.75
N ARG A 166 -12.34 -2.81 20.57
CA ARG A 166 -13.62 -3.49 20.34
C ARG A 166 -13.48 -4.99 20.58
N PRO A 167 -14.47 -5.66 21.21
CA PRO A 167 -14.36 -7.08 21.58
C PRO A 167 -14.29 -8.03 20.37
N ASN A 168 -14.81 -7.59 19.22
CA ASN A 168 -14.78 -8.33 17.96
C ASN A 168 -13.60 -7.94 17.06
N VAL A 169 -12.59 -7.21 17.56
CA VAL A 169 -11.42 -6.77 16.79
C VAL A 169 -10.13 -7.34 17.36
N LYS A 170 -9.31 -7.94 16.52
CA LYS A 170 -7.93 -8.32 16.79
C LYS A 170 -6.99 -7.43 15.97
N PRO A 171 -6.24 -6.50 16.58
CA PRO A 171 -5.33 -5.62 15.86
C PRO A 171 -4.01 -6.31 15.55
N ILE A 172 -3.45 -5.96 14.38
CA ILE A 172 -2.12 -6.36 13.91
C ILE A 172 -1.36 -5.07 13.61
N ALA A 173 -0.30 -4.78 14.32
CA ALA A 173 0.57 -3.64 14.04
C ALA A 173 1.46 -3.94 12.84
N MET A 174 1.70 -2.94 11.96
CA MET A 174 2.57 -3.10 10.79
C MET A 174 3.98 -2.59 11.02
N SER A 175 4.29 -2.03 12.19
CA SER A 175 5.60 -1.57 12.60
C SER A 175 5.84 -1.86 14.09
N LYS A 176 7.09 -1.94 14.50
CA LYS A 176 7.45 -2.09 15.93
C LYS A 176 7.03 -0.85 16.71
N PHE A 177 7.18 0.33 16.08
CA PHE A 177 6.66 1.59 16.63
C PHE A 177 5.15 1.49 16.86
N GLY A 178 4.36 1.06 15.85
CA GLY A 178 2.92 0.91 15.97
C GLY A 178 2.52 -0.08 17.05
N LEU A 179 3.23 -1.22 17.16
CA LEU A 179 3.03 -2.18 18.23
C LEU A 179 3.24 -1.54 19.62
N GLN A 180 4.33 -0.81 19.80
CA GLN A 180 4.62 -0.11 21.06
C GLN A 180 3.55 0.93 21.41
N MET A 181 3.05 1.68 20.41
CA MET A 181 1.98 2.68 20.63
C MET A 181 0.67 2.04 21.06
N LEU A 182 0.30 0.89 20.49
CA LEU A 182 -0.88 0.12 20.88
C LEU A 182 -0.72 -0.45 22.30
N GLN A 183 0.44 -1.05 22.61
CA GLN A 183 0.73 -1.57 23.95
C GLN A 183 0.70 -0.48 25.02
N ASN A 184 1.26 0.71 24.75
CA ASN A 184 1.22 1.86 25.65
C ASN A 184 -0.23 2.34 25.91
N ALA A 185 -1.13 2.10 24.95
CA ALA A 185 -2.56 2.38 25.08
C ALA A 185 -3.36 1.24 25.76
N GLY A 186 -2.69 0.17 26.20
CA GLY A 186 -3.33 -1.02 26.79
C GLY A 186 -4.11 -1.84 25.78
N VAL A 187 -3.63 -1.91 24.54
CA VAL A 187 -4.16 -2.75 23.47
C VAL A 187 -3.18 -3.90 23.23
N ASP A 188 -3.66 -5.13 23.38
CA ASP A 188 -2.93 -6.32 22.97
C ASP A 188 -3.01 -6.48 21.43
N ALA A 189 -1.87 -6.47 20.76
CA ALA A 189 -1.79 -6.48 19.32
C ALA A 189 -0.73 -7.47 18.83
N MET A 190 -1.04 -8.17 17.74
CA MET A 190 -0.08 -8.97 16.99
C MET A 190 0.83 -8.06 16.14
N TYR A 191 1.87 -8.62 15.55
CA TYR A 191 2.80 -7.86 14.70
C TYR A 191 3.10 -8.59 13.40
N ALA A 192 2.87 -7.92 12.29
CA ALA A 192 3.32 -8.33 10.95
C ALA A 192 3.80 -7.09 10.19
N PRO A 193 5.08 -6.97 9.81
CA PRO A 193 5.55 -5.85 9.01
C PRO A 193 5.03 -5.93 7.58
N HIS A 194 5.01 -4.80 6.87
CA HIS A 194 4.93 -4.81 5.42
C HIS A 194 6.17 -5.46 4.82
N ALA A 195 6.05 -5.91 3.58
CA ALA A 195 7.08 -6.65 2.89
C ALA A 195 7.27 -6.16 1.45
N PHE A 196 8.33 -6.59 0.80
CA PHE A 196 8.56 -6.40 -0.63
C PHE A 196 8.71 -7.75 -1.34
N GLU A 197 8.39 -7.80 -2.63
CA GLU A 197 8.58 -8.98 -3.48
C GLU A 197 10.03 -9.08 -3.97
N LYS A 198 10.50 -10.29 -4.25
CA LYS A 198 11.88 -10.60 -4.71
C LYS A 198 12.33 -9.86 -5.97
N VAL A 199 11.40 -9.22 -6.68
CA VAL A 199 11.71 -8.35 -7.81
C VAL A 199 12.53 -7.12 -7.38
N PHE A 200 12.39 -6.67 -6.13
CA PHE A 200 13.23 -5.64 -5.54
C PHE A 200 14.54 -6.25 -5.07
N ALA A 201 15.52 -6.19 -5.95
CA ALA A 201 16.90 -6.60 -5.76
C ALA A 201 17.80 -5.69 -6.62
N PRO A 202 19.12 -5.66 -6.38
CA PRO A 202 20.03 -4.92 -7.24
C PRO A 202 19.84 -5.27 -8.72
N THR A 203 19.36 -4.30 -9.50
CA THR A 203 18.96 -4.46 -10.90
C THR A 203 19.74 -3.43 -11.75
N PRO A 204 21.04 -3.70 -12.06
CA PRO A 204 21.87 -2.76 -12.80
C PRO A 204 21.43 -2.63 -14.26
N LYS A 205 20.77 -3.62 -14.81
CA LYS A 205 20.23 -3.63 -16.16
C LYS A 205 18.85 -4.26 -16.20
N LEU A 206 17.98 -3.67 -17.00
CA LEU A 206 16.63 -4.13 -17.28
C LEU A 206 16.54 -4.54 -18.75
N ALA A 207 16.11 -5.76 -19.01
CA ALA A 207 15.82 -6.21 -20.37
C ALA A 207 14.47 -5.66 -20.85
N ASN A 208 14.42 -5.17 -22.07
CA ASN A 208 13.19 -4.77 -22.75
C ASN A 208 13.20 -5.23 -24.22
N SER A 209 12.13 -4.93 -24.96
CA SER A 209 12.00 -5.32 -26.38
C SER A 209 13.05 -4.70 -27.31
N ARG A 210 13.82 -3.70 -26.86
CA ARG A 210 14.86 -2.98 -27.63
C ARG A 210 16.27 -3.33 -27.18
N GLY A 211 16.43 -4.21 -26.18
CA GLY A 211 17.72 -4.59 -25.61
C GLY A 211 17.76 -4.40 -24.08
N GLU A 212 18.94 -4.18 -23.52
CA GLU A 212 19.14 -3.85 -22.11
C GLU A 212 19.25 -2.35 -21.91
N MET A 213 18.77 -1.85 -20.75
CA MET A 213 18.94 -0.46 -20.34
C MET A 213 19.21 -0.38 -18.84
N THR A 214 19.95 0.63 -18.40
CA THR A 214 20.18 0.93 -16.99
C THR A 214 19.01 1.74 -16.41
N GLY A 215 18.91 1.80 -15.08
CA GLY A 215 17.95 2.70 -14.41
C GLY A 215 18.22 4.17 -14.73
N ARG A 216 19.51 4.58 -14.92
CA ARG A 216 19.86 5.94 -15.32
C ARG A 216 19.37 6.28 -16.73
N GLN A 217 19.51 5.36 -17.67
CA GLN A 217 18.92 5.52 -19.00
C GLN A 217 17.38 5.59 -18.95
N LEU A 218 16.75 4.85 -18.04
CA LEU A 218 15.30 4.93 -17.84
C LEU A 218 14.85 6.26 -17.23
N MET A 219 15.68 6.87 -16.39
CA MET A 219 15.48 8.23 -15.85
C MET A 219 15.85 9.34 -16.84
N GLU A 220 16.52 9.01 -17.95
CA GLU A 220 17.18 9.97 -18.86
C GLU A 220 18.20 10.86 -18.13
N VAL A 221 19.09 10.23 -17.35
CA VAL A 221 20.08 10.88 -16.50
C VAL A 221 21.47 10.34 -16.84
N ASP A 222 22.47 11.25 -16.91
CA ASP A 222 23.86 10.91 -17.18
C ASP A 222 24.47 10.07 -16.04
N GLU A 223 25.43 9.20 -16.37
CA GLU A 223 26.01 8.21 -15.45
C GLU A 223 26.84 8.85 -14.31
N ASP A 224 27.35 10.06 -14.49
CA ASP A 224 28.18 10.79 -13.51
C ASP A 224 27.37 11.62 -12.50
N ARG A 225 26.07 11.81 -12.75
CA ARG A 225 25.18 12.56 -11.83
C ARG A 225 25.04 11.88 -10.47
N PHE A 226 24.93 12.69 -9.42
CA PHE A 226 24.46 12.21 -8.10
C PHE A 226 22.93 12.27 -8.04
N VAL A 227 22.30 11.11 -8.00
CA VAL A 227 20.84 10.99 -8.07
C VAL A 227 20.21 10.81 -6.70
N VAL A 228 19.46 11.83 -6.28
CA VAL A 228 18.56 11.79 -5.12
C VAL A 228 17.17 11.41 -5.62
N MET A 229 16.62 10.29 -5.20
CA MET A 229 15.29 9.83 -5.60
C MET A 229 14.26 10.11 -4.50
N MET A 230 13.09 10.61 -4.86
CA MET A 230 11.88 10.57 -4.02
C MET A 230 10.83 9.69 -4.68
N ASN A 231 10.30 8.72 -3.93
CA ASN A 231 9.16 7.91 -4.33
C ASN A 231 8.06 8.01 -3.27
N ALA A 232 7.06 8.84 -3.52
CA ALA A 232 6.01 9.13 -2.56
C ALA A 232 4.70 9.53 -3.25
N ALA A 233 3.56 9.22 -2.66
CA ALA A 233 2.27 9.68 -3.18
C ALA A 233 2.09 11.18 -2.93
N ASN A 234 1.88 11.96 -3.99
CA ASN A 234 1.55 13.38 -3.92
C ASN A 234 0.07 13.55 -3.58
N LYS A 235 -0.25 13.49 -2.28
CA LYS A 235 -1.58 13.65 -1.72
C LYS A 235 -1.54 14.52 -0.48
N GLY A 236 -2.60 15.34 -0.29
CA GLY A 236 -2.67 16.33 0.78
C GLY A 236 -1.89 17.59 0.45
N GLN A 237 -2.46 18.73 0.79
CA GLN A 237 -1.89 20.04 0.48
C GLN A 237 -1.52 20.82 1.74
N ASN A 238 -2.16 20.50 2.87
CA ASN A 238 -2.10 21.36 4.03
C ASN A 238 -2.22 20.60 5.36
N PRO A 239 -1.10 20.05 5.84
CA PRO A 239 0.20 19.89 5.20
C PRO A 239 0.27 18.73 4.20
N SER A 240 1.29 18.70 3.35
CA SER A 240 1.63 17.51 2.57
C SER A 240 2.40 16.53 3.47
N ARG A 241 1.77 15.44 3.87
CA ARG A 241 2.34 14.44 4.81
C ARG A 241 3.71 13.88 4.38
N LYS A 242 3.99 13.89 3.09
CA LYS A 242 5.28 13.43 2.54
C LYS A 242 6.34 14.53 2.50
N SER A 243 6.12 15.66 3.16
CA SER A 243 7.08 16.75 3.35
C SER A 243 7.79 17.16 2.07
N PHE A 244 7.05 17.25 0.95
CA PHE A 244 7.67 17.63 -0.33
C PHE A 244 8.36 18.98 -0.26
N ALA A 245 7.79 19.94 0.48
CA ALA A 245 8.37 21.27 0.61
C ALA A 245 9.73 21.24 1.31
N GLU A 246 9.82 20.54 2.44
CA GLU A 246 11.04 20.42 3.23
C GLU A 246 12.12 19.64 2.47
N ASN A 247 11.75 18.53 1.85
CA ASN A 247 12.66 17.68 1.07
C ASN A 247 13.22 18.43 -0.16
N ILE A 248 12.36 19.12 -0.93
CA ILE A 248 12.77 19.85 -2.13
C ILE A 248 13.59 21.09 -1.75
N LEU A 249 13.23 21.81 -0.68
CA LEU A 249 14.01 22.93 -0.20
C LEU A 249 15.41 22.49 0.28
N ALA A 250 15.50 21.38 1.01
CA ALA A 250 16.77 20.81 1.43
C ALA A 250 17.64 20.40 0.23
N PHE A 251 17.03 19.74 -0.76
CA PHE A 251 17.73 19.41 -2.01
C PHE A 251 18.23 20.68 -2.73
N ALA A 252 17.41 21.74 -2.82
CA ALA A 252 17.79 22.99 -3.46
C ALA A 252 19.01 23.62 -2.79
N ILE A 253 19.06 23.64 -1.46
CA ILE A 253 20.20 24.14 -0.69
C ILE A 253 21.45 23.27 -0.94
N PHE A 254 21.31 21.95 -0.84
CA PHE A 254 22.38 20.98 -1.09
C PHE A 254 22.99 21.11 -2.48
N ALA A 255 22.14 21.33 -3.50
CA ALA A 255 22.53 21.35 -4.92
C ALA A 255 23.14 22.67 -5.38
N GLN A 256 23.17 23.74 -4.55
CA GLN A 256 23.73 25.06 -4.94
C GLN A 256 25.17 24.96 -5.42
N ASP A 257 26.01 24.21 -4.71
CA ASP A 257 27.44 24.04 -5.00
C ASP A 257 27.75 22.66 -5.64
N ARG A 258 26.71 21.92 -6.07
CA ARG A 258 26.82 20.57 -6.65
C ARG A 258 26.04 20.48 -7.95
N PRO A 259 26.63 20.95 -9.08
CA PRO A 259 25.93 20.96 -10.36
C PRO A 259 25.65 19.56 -10.90
N ASP A 260 26.34 18.53 -10.42
CA ASP A 260 26.11 17.12 -10.73
C ASP A 260 24.94 16.51 -9.96
N ALA A 261 24.41 17.17 -8.91
CA ALA A 261 23.26 16.68 -8.17
C ALA A 261 21.96 16.76 -9.01
N LEU A 262 21.15 15.70 -8.93
CA LEU A 262 19.87 15.62 -9.62
C LEU A 262 18.81 15.00 -8.72
N LEU A 263 17.64 15.63 -8.63
CA LEU A 263 16.46 15.12 -7.95
C LEU A 263 15.56 14.40 -8.95
N TYR A 264 15.36 13.09 -8.76
CA TYR A 264 14.39 12.32 -9.50
C TYR A 264 13.12 12.10 -8.68
N LEU A 265 11.98 12.61 -9.17
CA LEU A 265 10.68 12.53 -8.52
C LEU A 265 9.82 11.45 -9.17
N HIS A 266 9.67 10.31 -8.49
CA HIS A 266 8.75 9.24 -8.90
C HIS A 266 7.39 9.46 -8.24
N THR A 267 6.63 10.43 -8.75
CA THR A 267 5.36 10.86 -8.17
C THR A 267 4.50 11.63 -9.18
N GLU A 268 3.22 11.81 -8.86
CA GLU A 268 2.31 12.65 -9.64
C GLU A 268 2.74 14.14 -9.52
N ARG A 269 2.86 14.83 -10.67
CA ARG A 269 3.48 16.15 -10.79
C ARG A 269 2.55 17.31 -10.39
N ASP A 270 1.29 17.25 -10.78
CA ASP A 270 0.42 18.42 -10.86
C ASP A 270 -0.53 18.57 -9.66
N GLY A 271 -0.50 17.61 -8.73
CA GLY A 271 -1.42 17.59 -7.57
C GLY A 271 -2.84 17.12 -7.91
N ALA A 272 -3.04 16.44 -9.05
CA ALA A 272 -4.35 16.03 -9.55
C ALA A 272 -5.13 15.10 -8.59
N MET A 273 -4.45 14.45 -7.64
CA MET A 273 -5.06 13.60 -6.62
C MET A 273 -5.18 14.29 -5.25
N GLY A 274 -5.34 15.61 -5.24
CA GLY A 274 -5.41 16.40 -4.01
C GLY A 274 -4.05 16.72 -3.40
N GLY A 275 -2.97 16.59 -4.17
CA GLY A 275 -1.62 16.95 -3.79
C GLY A 275 -1.25 18.40 -4.13
N ILE A 276 0.05 18.66 -4.19
CA ILE A 276 0.62 19.97 -4.53
C ILE A 276 1.18 19.97 -5.96
N ASN A 277 1.25 21.13 -6.61
CA ASN A 277 1.94 21.28 -7.89
C ASN A 277 3.45 21.34 -7.66
N LEU A 278 4.14 20.26 -8.03
CA LEU A 278 5.59 20.12 -7.79
C LEU A 278 6.43 21.04 -8.68
N ALA A 279 5.97 21.37 -9.88
CA ALA A 279 6.70 22.28 -10.76
C ALA A 279 6.76 23.69 -10.14
N HIS A 280 5.66 24.18 -9.57
CA HIS A 280 5.64 25.46 -8.83
C HIS A 280 6.53 25.42 -7.58
N LEU A 281 6.54 24.28 -6.86
CA LEU A 281 7.37 24.15 -5.66
C LEU A 281 8.86 24.13 -6.01
N LEU A 282 9.26 23.39 -7.05
CA LEU A 282 10.64 23.34 -7.53
C LEU A 282 11.14 24.73 -7.94
N ASP A 283 10.33 25.48 -8.71
CA ASP A 283 10.62 26.86 -9.10
C ASP A 283 10.75 27.78 -7.89
N ALA A 284 9.80 27.71 -6.95
CA ALA A 284 9.84 28.52 -5.71
C ALA A 284 11.06 28.21 -4.81
N CYS A 285 11.55 26.97 -4.83
CA CYS A 285 12.79 26.59 -4.12
C CYS A 285 14.06 26.92 -4.91
N GLY A 286 13.96 27.37 -6.17
CA GLY A 286 15.09 27.72 -7.02
C GLY A 286 15.85 26.50 -7.58
N VAL A 287 15.21 25.33 -7.65
CA VAL A 287 15.80 24.15 -8.30
C VAL A 287 15.82 24.36 -9.81
N LYS A 288 17.00 24.30 -10.40
CA LYS A 288 17.17 24.54 -11.84
C LYS A 288 16.59 23.38 -12.66
N PRO A 289 16.06 23.64 -13.88
CA PRO A 289 15.46 22.61 -14.73
C PRO A 289 16.39 21.42 -15.04
N GLU A 290 17.70 21.64 -15.11
CA GLU A 290 18.71 20.61 -15.33
C GLU A 290 19.04 19.78 -14.07
N GLN A 291 18.54 20.19 -12.91
CA GLN A 291 18.78 19.52 -11.61
C GLN A 291 17.59 18.67 -11.14
N TYR A 292 16.55 18.55 -11.92
CA TYR A 292 15.47 17.63 -11.58
C TYR A 292 14.89 16.90 -12.80
N LYS A 293 14.31 15.75 -12.53
CA LYS A 293 13.45 14.97 -13.45
C LYS A 293 12.21 14.50 -12.70
N ILE A 294 11.09 14.49 -13.38
CA ILE A 294 9.84 13.91 -12.85
C ILE A 294 9.44 12.77 -13.78
N VAL A 295 9.01 11.65 -13.22
CA VAL A 295 8.53 10.50 -14.00
C VAL A 295 7.47 10.95 -15.01
N ASP A 296 7.48 10.35 -16.19
CA ASP A 296 6.44 10.63 -17.20
C ASP A 296 5.04 10.40 -16.60
N PRO A 297 4.14 11.41 -16.67
CA PRO A 297 2.82 11.32 -16.04
C PRO A 297 1.95 10.18 -16.58
N TYR A 298 2.09 9.83 -17.86
CA TYR A 298 1.34 8.74 -18.45
C TYR A 298 1.86 7.38 -17.97
N ALA A 299 3.17 7.18 -17.97
CA ALA A 299 3.80 5.96 -17.44
C ALA A 299 3.47 5.75 -15.95
N TYR A 300 3.54 6.82 -15.15
CA TYR A 300 3.15 6.78 -13.73
C TYR A 300 1.67 6.39 -13.54
N ARG A 301 0.79 6.95 -14.38
CA ARG A 301 -0.65 6.74 -14.28
C ARG A 301 -1.11 5.36 -14.75
N THR A 302 -0.44 4.79 -15.75
CA THR A 302 -0.79 3.48 -16.33
C THR A 302 -0.23 2.29 -15.56
N GLY A 303 0.57 2.55 -14.53
CA GLY A 303 1.24 1.54 -13.71
C GLY A 303 2.69 1.31 -14.15
N PHE A 304 3.61 1.67 -13.26
CA PHE A 304 5.04 1.48 -13.49
C PHE A 304 5.45 0.06 -13.10
N PRO A 305 6.11 -0.72 -13.97
CA PRO A 305 6.51 -2.09 -13.65
C PRO A 305 7.46 -2.14 -12.44
N GLN A 306 7.24 -3.07 -11.51
CA GLN A 306 8.09 -3.21 -10.33
C GLN A 306 9.56 -3.44 -10.66
N GLN A 307 9.86 -4.21 -11.72
CA GLN A 307 11.25 -4.41 -12.20
C GLN A 307 11.90 -3.10 -12.66
N ALA A 308 11.14 -2.23 -13.31
CA ALA A 308 11.63 -0.93 -13.72
C ALA A 308 11.85 -0.04 -12.49
N LEU A 309 10.95 -0.08 -11.49
CA LEU A 309 11.13 0.65 -10.23
C LEU A 309 12.36 0.15 -9.46
N ALA A 310 12.61 -1.17 -9.44
CA ALA A 310 13.83 -1.73 -8.85
C ALA A 310 15.11 -1.23 -9.55
N ALA A 311 15.08 -1.09 -10.89
CA ALA A 311 16.19 -0.51 -11.63
C ALA A 311 16.38 0.99 -11.33
N LEU A 312 15.30 1.76 -11.12
CA LEU A 312 15.38 3.17 -10.68
C LEU A 312 16.02 3.28 -9.30
N TYR A 313 15.57 2.48 -8.33
CA TYR A 313 16.21 2.44 -7.00
C TYR A 313 17.69 2.10 -7.13
N THR A 314 18.05 1.01 -7.81
CA THR A 314 19.46 0.58 -7.96
C THR A 314 20.34 1.66 -8.60
N ALA A 315 19.78 2.48 -9.48
CA ALA A 315 20.49 3.55 -10.17
C ALA A 315 20.57 4.86 -9.37
N SER A 316 19.85 4.95 -8.25
CA SER A 316 19.85 6.12 -7.37
C SER A 316 20.94 6.01 -6.30
N ASP A 317 21.58 7.12 -5.97
CA ASP A 317 22.62 7.16 -4.93
C ASP A 317 21.98 7.18 -3.52
N VAL A 318 20.81 7.81 -3.38
CA VAL A 318 20.05 7.87 -2.12
C VAL A 318 18.55 8.02 -2.37
N LEU A 319 17.72 7.37 -1.55
CA LEU A 319 16.29 7.64 -1.45
C LEU A 319 16.06 8.70 -0.36
N LEU A 320 15.49 9.84 -0.72
CA LEU A 320 15.02 10.88 0.20
C LEU A 320 13.54 10.65 0.50
N ALA A 321 13.25 10.17 1.70
CA ALA A 321 11.92 9.70 2.12
C ALA A 321 11.45 10.30 3.46
N CYS A 322 11.88 11.51 3.80
CA CYS A 322 11.43 12.19 5.02
C CYS A 322 9.94 12.50 4.92
N SER A 323 9.17 12.03 5.89
CA SER A 323 7.72 12.22 6.00
C SER A 323 7.35 12.72 7.39
N MET A 324 6.17 13.32 7.53
CA MET A 324 5.65 13.79 8.83
C MET A 324 5.28 12.66 9.79
N GLY A 325 5.11 11.46 9.27
CA GLY A 325 4.82 10.22 10.00
C GLY A 325 4.45 9.11 9.02
N GLU A 326 4.85 7.89 9.33
CA GLU A 326 4.57 6.69 8.54
C GLU A 326 4.08 5.56 9.45
N GLY A 327 3.05 4.85 8.99
CA GLY A 327 2.65 3.59 9.61
C GLY A 327 3.68 2.48 9.36
N PHE A 328 4.40 2.56 8.23
CA PHE A 328 5.52 1.72 7.87
C PHE A 328 6.52 2.49 6.99
N GLY A 329 6.41 2.44 5.66
CA GLY A 329 7.35 3.10 4.74
C GLY A 329 7.89 2.13 3.69
N ILE A 330 7.02 1.51 2.90
CA ILE A 330 7.39 0.48 1.90
C ILE A 330 8.54 0.93 0.97
N PRO A 331 8.56 2.15 0.41
CA PRO A 331 9.67 2.59 -0.45
C PRO A 331 11.04 2.53 0.22
N VAL A 332 11.11 2.66 1.56
CA VAL A 332 12.36 2.62 2.32
C VAL A 332 12.98 1.22 2.30
N ILE A 333 12.17 0.17 2.45
CA ILE A 333 12.66 -1.21 2.37
C ILE A 333 12.90 -1.66 0.92
N GLU A 334 12.09 -1.21 -0.04
CA GLU A 334 12.28 -1.51 -1.47
C GLU A 334 13.61 -0.93 -1.98
N ALA A 335 13.90 0.33 -1.65
CA ALA A 335 15.14 0.98 -2.04
C ALA A 335 16.37 0.26 -1.46
N GLN A 336 16.35 -0.07 -0.17
CA GLN A 336 17.43 -0.81 0.47
C GLN A 336 17.59 -2.23 -0.09
N ALA A 337 16.50 -2.93 -0.40
CA ALA A 337 16.56 -4.21 -1.08
C ALA A 337 17.27 -4.11 -2.45
N CYS A 338 17.18 -2.95 -3.11
CA CYS A 338 17.89 -2.64 -4.36
C CYS A 338 19.32 -2.08 -4.14
N GLY A 339 19.77 -1.96 -2.89
CA GLY A 339 21.11 -1.50 -2.54
C GLY A 339 21.25 0.02 -2.39
N THR A 340 20.14 0.76 -2.29
CA THR A 340 20.12 2.22 -2.17
C THR A 340 20.03 2.64 -0.71
N ARG A 341 20.91 3.56 -0.27
CA ARG A 341 20.83 4.19 1.05
C ARG A 341 19.59 5.07 1.17
N VAL A 342 19.16 5.34 2.40
CA VAL A 342 17.91 6.07 2.65
C VAL A 342 18.12 7.24 3.62
N ILE A 343 17.35 8.32 3.43
CA ILE A 343 17.22 9.42 4.38
C ILE A 343 15.76 9.50 4.79
N VAL A 344 15.47 9.41 6.07
CA VAL A 344 14.11 9.37 6.65
C VAL A 344 13.99 10.33 7.83
N SER A 345 12.78 10.69 8.24
CA SER A 345 12.58 11.42 9.51
C SER A 345 12.83 10.49 10.71
N ASP A 346 13.45 11.01 11.78
CA ASP A 346 13.57 10.28 13.06
C ASP A 346 12.22 10.32 13.80
N TYR A 347 11.20 9.72 13.17
CA TYR A 347 9.85 9.73 13.72
C TYR A 347 9.02 8.53 13.26
N THR A 348 8.16 8.03 14.17
CA THR A 348 7.26 6.89 13.96
C THR A 348 7.98 5.63 13.46
N ALA A 349 7.46 4.94 12.43
CA ALA A 349 8.06 3.71 11.93
C ALA A 349 9.34 3.92 11.07
N GLN A 350 9.67 5.17 10.71
CA GLN A 350 10.72 5.42 9.73
C GLN A 350 12.12 5.01 10.21
N PRO A 351 12.59 5.36 11.45
CA PRO A 351 13.94 5.03 11.89
C PRO A 351 14.16 3.51 12.05
N GLU A 352 13.14 2.73 12.36
CA GLU A 352 13.28 1.26 12.47
C GLU A 352 13.58 0.57 11.13
N LEU A 353 13.36 1.29 10.01
CA LEU A 353 13.58 0.78 8.66
C LEU A 353 14.94 1.20 8.07
N VAL A 354 15.81 1.88 8.83
CA VAL A 354 17.13 2.31 8.35
C VAL A 354 18.15 1.23 8.66
N GLY A 355 18.55 0.48 7.64
CA GLY A 355 19.70 -0.42 7.70
C GLY A 355 20.97 0.27 7.25
N ALA A 356 20.89 1.06 6.18
CA ALA A 356 21.98 1.89 5.68
C ALA A 356 21.44 3.27 5.27
N GLY A 357 21.83 4.32 5.98
CA GLY A 357 21.36 5.67 5.72
C GLY A 357 21.27 6.53 6.97
N TRP A 358 20.37 7.50 6.98
CA TRP A 358 20.31 8.56 7.98
C TRP A 358 18.86 8.82 8.42
N ALA A 359 18.68 8.99 9.72
CA ALA A 359 17.47 9.54 10.32
C ALA A 359 17.74 11.02 10.65
N VAL A 360 16.86 11.92 10.20
CA VAL A 360 17.01 13.38 10.36
C VAL A 360 16.16 13.91 11.50
N ASP A 361 16.63 15.00 12.12
CA ASP A 361 15.91 15.67 13.19
C ASP A 361 14.54 16.17 12.75
N ILE A 362 13.64 16.26 13.73
CA ILE A 362 12.26 16.64 13.49
C ILE A 362 11.81 17.75 14.47
N GLN A 363 10.78 18.49 14.06
CA GLN A 363 10.01 19.38 14.90
C GLN A 363 8.61 18.79 15.09
N PRO A 364 8.13 18.56 16.34
CA PRO A 364 6.77 18.09 16.57
C PRO A 364 5.73 19.05 15.99
N PHE A 365 4.70 18.50 15.38
CA PHE A 365 3.54 19.20 14.81
C PHE A 365 2.25 18.58 15.32
N TRP A 366 1.36 19.37 15.93
CA TRP A 366 0.09 18.88 16.46
C TRP A 366 -0.95 18.71 15.36
N ASP A 367 -1.40 17.48 15.12
CA ASP A 367 -2.55 17.21 14.25
C ASP A 367 -3.84 17.20 15.09
N SER A 368 -4.59 18.27 14.98
CA SER A 368 -5.87 18.42 15.68
C SER A 368 -6.94 17.44 15.20
N HIS A 369 -6.85 16.94 13.97
CA HIS A 369 -7.78 15.97 13.41
C HIS A 369 -7.60 14.58 14.06
N GLN A 370 -6.37 14.12 14.16
CA GLN A 370 -6.03 12.86 14.82
C GLN A 370 -5.86 13.01 16.33
N ARG A 371 -5.81 14.26 16.86
CA ARG A 371 -5.55 14.56 18.29
C ARG A 371 -4.27 13.88 18.78
N SER A 372 -3.25 13.96 17.97
CA SER A 372 -1.95 13.37 18.20
C SER A 372 -0.85 14.15 17.47
N TRP A 373 0.41 13.78 17.64
CA TRP A 373 1.52 14.47 17.03
C TRP A 373 1.93 13.82 15.72
N PHE A 374 2.16 14.65 14.71
CA PHE A 374 3.06 14.44 13.59
C PHE A 374 4.39 15.15 13.84
N CYS A 375 5.26 15.13 12.85
CA CYS A 375 6.46 15.96 12.85
C CYS A 375 6.60 16.73 11.52
N THR A 376 7.46 17.74 11.54
CA THR A 376 8.05 18.36 10.34
C THR A 376 9.52 18.04 10.34
N PRO A 377 10.10 17.37 9.32
CA PRO A 377 11.53 17.12 9.25
C PRO A 377 12.29 18.43 9.08
N GLN A 378 13.44 18.55 9.75
CA GLN A 378 14.23 19.77 9.75
C GLN A 378 15.08 19.87 8.48
N VAL A 379 14.88 20.92 7.71
CA VAL A 379 15.60 21.18 6.46
C VAL A 379 17.14 21.15 6.65
N PRO A 380 17.74 21.78 7.67
CA PRO A 380 19.20 21.70 7.87
C PRO A 380 19.68 20.25 8.08
N SER A 381 18.96 19.45 8.87
CA SER A 381 19.33 18.05 9.12
C SER A 381 19.21 17.18 7.86
N ILE A 382 18.22 17.47 6.98
CA ILE A 382 18.13 16.82 5.65
C ILE A 382 19.33 17.19 4.78
N VAL A 383 19.73 18.47 4.77
CA VAL A 383 20.92 18.95 4.03
C VAL A 383 22.18 18.23 4.49
N ASP A 384 22.40 18.12 5.81
CA ASP A 384 23.55 17.41 6.38
C ASP A 384 23.57 15.93 5.99
N ALA A 385 22.40 15.27 6.00
CA ALA A 385 22.26 13.88 5.55
C ALA A 385 22.52 13.73 4.04
N LEU A 386 22.09 14.67 3.20
CA LEU A 386 22.40 14.70 1.76
C LEU A 386 23.89 14.88 1.50
N ILE A 387 24.59 15.70 2.30
CA ILE A 387 26.05 15.88 2.21
C ILE A 387 26.76 14.55 2.56
N GLN A 388 26.37 13.90 3.66
CA GLN A 388 26.92 12.61 4.03
C GLN A 388 26.65 11.54 2.96
N ALA A 389 25.45 11.54 2.35
CA ALA A 389 25.11 10.64 1.26
C ALA A 389 25.97 10.88 0.01
N TYR A 390 26.27 12.14 -0.30
CA TYR A 390 27.14 12.53 -1.42
C TYR A 390 28.59 12.08 -1.23
N GLU A 391 29.08 12.10 0.01
CA GLU A 391 30.45 11.66 0.39
C GLU A 391 30.54 10.12 0.53
N ALA A 392 29.42 9.43 0.66
CA ALA A 392 29.38 7.98 0.79
C ALA A 392 29.76 7.28 -0.53
N PRO A 393 30.32 6.03 -0.47
CA PRO A 393 30.59 5.27 -1.68
C PRO A 393 29.34 5.07 -2.54
N ARG A 394 29.43 5.37 -3.84
CA ARG A 394 28.36 5.17 -4.81
C ARG A 394 28.17 3.69 -5.17
N GLY A 395 27.00 3.38 -5.71
CA GLY A 395 26.62 2.05 -6.16
C GLY A 395 25.92 1.23 -5.09
N VAL A 396 25.77 -0.07 -5.33
CA VAL A 396 25.02 -0.97 -4.47
C VAL A 396 25.64 -1.07 -3.07
N CYS A 397 24.87 -0.69 -2.06
CA CYS A 397 25.21 -0.81 -0.66
C CYS A 397 24.77 -2.18 -0.15
N GLN A 398 25.72 -3.09 0.12
CA GLN A 398 25.39 -4.45 0.56
C GLN A 398 24.73 -4.47 1.95
N GLU A 399 25.13 -3.58 2.87
CA GLU A 399 24.51 -3.44 4.19
C GLU A 399 23.01 -3.13 4.08
N ALA A 400 22.60 -2.28 3.12
CA ALA A 400 21.20 -1.99 2.86
C ALA A 400 20.46 -3.25 2.41
N VAL A 401 21.03 -4.02 1.47
CA VAL A 401 20.45 -5.28 0.95
C VAL A 401 20.28 -6.30 2.06
N ASP A 402 21.33 -6.50 2.86
CA ASP A 402 21.33 -7.47 3.96
C ASP A 402 20.26 -7.13 5.00
N PHE A 403 20.18 -5.85 5.39
CA PHE A 403 19.14 -5.37 6.30
C PHE A 403 17.73 -5.60 5.76
N ALA A 404 17.49 -5.21 4.49
CA ALA A 404 16.18 -5.31 3.89
C ALA A 404 15.69 -6.76 3.76
N SER A 405 16.58 -7.75 3.68
CA SER A 405 16.25 -9.17 3.47
C SER A 405 15.23 -9.73 4.48
N GLN A 406 15.19 -9.19 5.71
CA GLN A 406 14.19 -9.56 6.73
C GLN A 406 12.76 -9.21 6.34
N TYR A 407 12.57 -8.28 5.39
CA TYR A 407 11.27 -7.83 4.87
C TYR A 407 10.91 -8.48 3.53
N ASP A 408 11.63 -9.54 3.09
CA ASP A 408 11.20 -10.36 1.96
C ASP A 408 9.80 -10.95 2.23
N ALA A 409 8.92 -10.90 1.23
CA ALA A 409 7.52 -11.26 1.43
C ALA A 409 7.29 -12.73 1.82
N ASP A 410 8.15 -13.66 1.36
CA ASP A 410 8.08 -15.06 1.80
C ASP A 410 8.58 -15.20 3.23
N ALA A 411 9.68 -14.53 3.59
CA ALA A 411 10.23 -14.54 4.95
C ALA A 411 9.23 -13.96 5.97
N VAL A 412 8.63 -12.81 5.66
CA VAL A 412 7.60 -12.18 6.51
C VAL A 412 6.35 -13.07 6.61
N PHE A 413 5.94 -13.71 5.52
CA PHE A 413 4.78 -14.60 5.55
C PHE A 413 5.02 -15.81 6.47
N GLU A 414 6.18 -16.43 6.37
CA GLU A 414 6.53 -17.60 7.19
C GLU A 414 6.67 -17.24 8.68
N SER A 415 7.37 -16.13 8.99
CA SER A 415 7.73 -15.78 10.37
C SER A 415 6.65 -15.03 11.13
N HIS A 416 5.76 -14.29 10.44
CA HIS A 416 4.73 -13.46 11.07
C HIS A 416 3.31 -13.88 10.69
N TRP A 417 2.99 -13.99 9.38
CA TRP A 417 1.61 -14.26 8.98
C TRP A 417 1.14 -15.66 9.35
N LYS A 418 1.96 -16.69 9.20
CA LYS A 418 1.54 -18.07 9.55
C LYS A 418 1.17 -18.22 11.03
N PRO A 419 1.98 -17.77 12.00
CA PRO A 419 1.59 -17.77 13.41
C PRO A 419 0.31 -16.97 13.69
N ILE A 420 0.20 -15.76 13.12
CA ILE A 420 -0.98 -14.91 13.26
C ILE A 420 -2.24 -15.62 12.74
N MET A 421 -2.17 -16.21 11.55
CA MET A 421 -3.31 -16.90 10.95
C MET A 421 -3.75 -18.11 11.76
N LYS A 422 -2.82 -18.79 12.43
CA LYS A 422 -3.15 -19.87 13.36
C LYS A 422 -3.92 -19.33 14.57
N GLU A 423 -3.43 -18.30 15.23
CA GLU A 423 -4.09 -17.65 16.37
C GLU A 423 -5.48 -17.13 15.98
N LEU A 424 -5.60 -16.48 14.81
CA LEU A 424 -6.90 -15.99 14.31
C LEU A 424 -7.88 -17.12 14.00
N SER A 425 -7.39 -18.26 13.52
CA SER A 425 -8.25 -19.44 13.30
C SER A 425 -8.81 -19.99 14.62
N GLU A 426 -7.96 -20.16 15.62
CA GLU A 426 -8.38 -20.60 16.97
C GLU A 426 -9.40 -19.62 17.57
N TRP A 427 -9.18 -18.31 17.43
CA TRP A 427 -10.10 -17.29 17.89
C TRP A 427 -11.47 -17.35 17.18
N CYS A 428 -11.49 -17.46 15.86
CA CYS A 428 -12.74 -17.55 15.09
C CYS A 428 -13.55 -18.82 15.44
N GLN A 429 -12.90 -19.94 15.72
CA GLN A 429 -13.55 -21.18 16.15
C GLN A 429 -14.20 -21.04 17.53
N SER A 430 -13.49 -20.40 18.47
CA SER A 430 -14.01 -20.18 19.83
C SER A 430 -15.23 -19.26 19.84
N SER A 431 -15.27 -18.28 18.94
CA SER A 431 -16.38 -17.34 18.76
C SER A 431 -17.60 -17.96 18.07
N SER A 432 -17.44 -19.10 17.39
CA SER A 432 -18.50 -19.77 16.63
C SER A 432 -19.23 -20.87 17.44
N SER A 433 -18.71 -21.22 18.63
CA SER A 433 -19.35 -22.19 19.52
C SER A 433 -20.57 -21.55 20.19
N PRO A 434 -21.79 -22.09 20.05
CA PRO A 434 -22.95 -21.55 20.76
C PRO A 434 -22.74 -21.69 22.27
N SER A 435 -22.84 -20.57 22.99
CA SER A 435 -22.93 -20.52 24.46
C SER A 435 -24.24 -21.07 24.98
#